data_08c9ba6c58b2bfd468510afa891a53f4
#
_entry.id   08c9ba6c58b2bfd468510afa891a53f4
#
_cell.length_a   1.000
_cell.length_b   1.000
_cell.length_c   1.000
_cell.angle_alpha   90.00
_cell.angle_beta   90.00
_cell.angle_gamma   90.00
#
_symmetry.space_group_name_H-M   'P 1'
#
loop_
_entity.id
_entity.type
_entity.pdbx_description
1 polymer ?
#
loop_
_entity_poly.entity_id
_entity_poly.type
_entity_poly.pdbx_seq_one_letter_code
_entity_poly.pdbx_strand_id
1 'polypeptide(L)'
;MVTLSKETVAVFLLDDDRSVLKATSRLLDSVGWQVNAFTDPNTFLEHAATDCPDLAIIDILMPEMSGLEVQTHLRRISPGTRVIMLTARDDPAVRRMAMNAGAAAFFIKGVESGEFLAGVKATADSIN
;
A
#
# COMPACT_ATOMS: atom_id res chain seq x y z
N MET A 1 -12.29 24.41 18.65
CA MET A 1 -11.20 23.45 18.68
C MET A 1 -10.97 22.83 17.31
N VAL A 2 -9.76 22.82 16.88
CA VAL A 2 -9.43 22.30 15.55
C VAL A 2 -9.41 20.78 15.61
N THR A 3 -10.10 20.17 14.69
CA THR A 3 -10.02 18.71 14.51
C THR A 3 -8.66 18.37 13.91
N LEU A 4 -7.99 17.41 14.52
CA LEU A 4 -6.70 16.96 14.04
C LEU A 4 -6.80 15.77 13.11
N SER A 5 -7.91 15.64 12.41
CA SER A 5 -8.04 14.62 11.38
C SER A 5 -7.02 14.87 10.29
N LYS A 6 -6.41 13.82 9.83
CA LYS A 6 -5.39 13.89 8.80
C LYS A 6 -6.03 14.17 7.45
N GLU A 7 -5.84 15.37 6.93
CA GLU A 7 -6.36 15.75 5.62
C GLU A 7 -5.54 15.14 4.49
N THR A 8 -4.22 15.08 4.68
CA THR A 8 -3.31 14.52 3.69
C THR A 8 -2.77 13.20 4.18
N VAL A 9 -2.94 12.17 3.38
CA VAL A 9 -2.44 10.84 3.66
C VAL A 9 -1.14 10.63 2.92
N ALA A 10 -0.12 10.13 3.62
CA ALA A 10 1.16 9.79 3.01
C ALA A 10 1.11 8.31 2.61
N VAL A 11 1.27 8.06 1.33
CA VAL A 11 1.17 6.72 0.75
C VAL A 11 2.48 6.32 0.09
N PHE A 12 2.96 5.14 0.43
CA PHE A 12 4.07 4.51 -0.28
C PHE A 12 3.51 3.42 -1.20
N LEU A 13 3.96 3.43 -2.44
CA LEU A 13 3.62 2.39 -3.42
C LEU A 13 4.84 1.56 -3.72
N LEU A 14 4.69 0.25 -3.77
CA LEU A 14 5.75 -0.66 -4.15
C LEU A 14 5.24 -1.63 -5.21
N ASP A 15 5.82 -1.56 -6.40
CA ASP A 15 5.48 -2.42 -7.52
C ASP A 15 6.66 -2.39 -8.50
N ASP A 16 7.05 -3.52 -9.04
CA ASP A 16 8.11 -3.57 -10.04
C ASP A 16 7.64 -3.09 -11.43
N ASP A 17 6.33 -2.96 -11.63
CA ASP A 17 5.75 -2.44 -12.87
C ASP A 17 5.55 -0.92 -12.79
N ARG A 18 6.38 -0.19 -13.53
CA ARG A 18 6.33 1.28 -13.55
C ARG A 18 5.01 1.83 -14.07
N SER A 19 4.36 1.13 -14.98
CA SER A 19 3.05 1.55 -15.51
C SER A 19 1.99 1.52 -14.43
N VAL A 20 2.01 0.50 -13.60
CA VAL A 20 1.08 0.38 -12.47
C VAL A 20 1.34 1.48 -11.45
N LEU A 21 2.61 1.75 -11.13
CA LEU A 21 2.97 2.82 -10.20
C LEU A 21 2.48 4.17 -10.70
N LYS A 22 2.67 4.45 -11.99
CA LYS A 22 2.27 5.71 -12.59
C LYS A 22 0.75 5.91 -12.52
N ALA A 23 0.00 4.89 -12.92
CA ALA A 23 -1.47 4.96 -12.91
C ALA A 23 -2.01 5.11 -11.49
N THR A 24 -1.49 4.34 -10.55
CA THR A 24 -1.92 4.38 -9.15
C THR A 24 -1.56 5.73 -8.52
N SER A 25 -0.36 6.23 -8.79
CA SER A 25 0.07 7.54 -8.28
C SER A 25 -0.84 8.65 -8.75
N ARG A 26 -1.20 8.66 -10.03
CA ARG A 26 -2.11 9.68 -10.59
C ARG A 26 -3.47 9.64 -9.91
N LEU A 27 -3.98 8.44 -9.68
CA LEU A 27 -5.27 8.25 -9.06
C LEU A 27 -5.27 8.81 -7.63
N LEU A 28 -4.25 8.51 -6.84
CA LEU A 28 -4.15 8.97 -5.47
C LEU A 28 -3.82 10.45 -5.38
N ASP A 29 -3.00 10.96 -6.29
CA ASP A 29 -2.72 12.40 -6.38
C ASP A 29 -4.01 13.19 -6.63
N SER A 30 -4.94 12.62 -7.40
CA SER A 30 -6.19 13.29 -7.73
C SER A 30 -7.07 13.57 -6.51
N VAL A 31 -6.85 12.86 -5.40
CA VAL A 31 -7.58 13.12 -4.15
C VAL A 31 -6.72 13.89 -3.14
N GLY A 32 -5.57 14.43 -3.58
CA GLY A 32 -4.74 15.30 -2.76
C GLY A 32 -3.78 14.61 -1.81
N TRP A 33 -3.55 13.31 -1.96
CA TRP A 33 -2.65 12.57 -1.10
C TRP A 33 -1.21 12.66 -1.59
N GLN A 34 -0.25 12.51 -0.67
CA GLN A 34 1.17 12.49 -0.98
C GLN A 34 1.60 11.07 -1.29
N VAL A 35 2.14 10.88 -2.49
CA VAL A 35 2.50 9.55 -2.98
C VAL A 35 3.99 9.47 -3.27
N ASN A 36 4.65 8.43 -2.76
CA ASN A 36 6.01 8.08 -3.11
C ASN A 36 5.99 6.67 -3.69
N ALA A 37 6.54 6.51 -4.87
CA ALA A 37 6.52 5.24 -5.60
C ALA A 37 7.91 4.62 -5.65
N PHE A 38 7.97 3.32 -5.45
CA PHE A 38 9.20 2.54 -5.40
C PHE A 38 9.09 1.31 -6.28
N THR A 39 10.17 0.97 -6.97
CA THR A 39 10.27 -0.28 -7.72
C THR A 39 11.11 -1.32 -6.98
N ASP A 40 11.91 -0.89 -6.01
CA ASP A 40 12.83 -1.75 -5.29
C ASP A 40 12.40 -1.93 -3.83
N PRO A 41 12.20 -3.18 -3.37
CA PRO A 41 11.76 -3.44 -2.00
C PRO A 41 12.71 -2.90 -0.93
N ASN A 42 14.01 -2.99 -1.14
CA ASN A 42 14.98 -2.53 -0.14
C ASN A 42 14.94 -1.01 0.03
N THR A 43 14.87 -0.28 -1.08
CA THR A 43 14.74 1.17 -1.04
C THR A 43 13.43 1.59 -0.37
N PHE A 44 12.36 0.89 -0.69
CA PHE A 44 11.06 1.11 -0.05
C PHE A 44 11.17 0.95 1.48
N LEU A 45 11.77 -0.13 1.94
CA LEU A 45 11.89 -0.39 3.37
C LEU A 45 12.78 0.63 4.08
N GLU A 46 13.88 1.05 3.45
CA GLU A 46 14.76 2.08 4.00
C GLU A 46 14.01 3.39 4.24
N HIS A 47 13.22 3.83 3.24
CA HIS A 47 12.44 5.06 3.36
C HIS A 47 11.30 4.92 4.36
N ALA A 48 10.65 3.76 4.40
CA ALA A 48 9.56 3.51 5.34
C ALA A 48 10.03 3.56 6.79
N ALA A 49 11.24 3.09 7.07
CA ALA A 49 11.82 3.12 8.42
C ALA A 49 11.95 4.55 8.94
N THR A 50 12.23 5.50 8.06
CA THR A 50 12.40 6.92 8.43
C THR A 50 11.08 7.67 8.39
N ASP A 51 10.32 7.50 7.31
CA ASP A 51 9.14 8.33 7.03
C ASP A 51 7.85 7.81 7.65
N CYS A 52 7.78 6.52 7.94
CA CYS A 52 6.60 5.88 8.54
C CYS A 52 5.29 6.31 7.86
N PRO A 53 5.09 5.93 6.59
CA PRO A 53 3.90 6.36 5.85
C PRO A 53 2.61 5.87 6.50
N ASP A 54 1.52 6.55 6.22
CA ASP A 54 0.20 6.15 6.71
C ASP A 54 -0.29 4.87 6.06
N LEU A 55 -0.07 4.77 4.76
CA LEU A 55 -0.47 3.61 3.95
C LEU A 55 0.69 3.10 3.11
N ALA A 56 0.73 1.81 2.89
CA ALA A 56 1.61 1.17 1.93
C ALA A 56 0.77 0.28 1.04
N ILE A 57 0.85 0.47 -0.27
CA ILE A 57 0.20 -0.38 -1.26
C ILE A 57 1.30 -1.19 -1.94
N ILE A 58 1.28 -2.49 -1.71
CA ILE A 58 2.40 -3.39 -2.04
C ILE A 58 1.95 -4.47 -3.00
N ASP A 59 2.67 -4.59 -4.12
CA ASP A 59 2.51 -5.70 -5.05
C ASP A 59 3.07 -6.98 -4.43
N ILE A 60 2.31 -8.06 -4.50
CA ILE A 60 2.75 -9.34 -3.94
C ILE A 60 3.78 -10.02 -4.85
N LEU A 61 3.55 -10.00 -6.16
CA LEU A 61 4.38 -10.73 -7.11
C LEU A 61 5.51 -9.87 -7.65
N MET A 62 6.67 -9.95 -7.00
CA MET A 62 7.89 -9.25 -7.42
C MET A 62 9.05 -10.24 -7.47
N PRO A 63 10.02 -10.03 -8.39
CA PRO A 63 11.09 -11.01 -8.61
C PRO A 63 12.04 -11.23 -7.44
N GLU A 64 12.44 -10.18 -6.74
CA GLU A 64 13.48 -10.28 -5.71
C GLU A 64 12.96 -10.64 -4.34
N MET A 65 11.85 -10.03 -3.96
CA MET A 65 11.26 -10.21 -2.65
C MET A 65 9.75 -10.11 -2.80
N SER A 66 9.01 -11.09 -2.32
CA SER A 66 7.55 -11.04 -2.43
C SER A 66 6.99 -9.93 -1.54
N GLY A 67 5.82 -9.41 -1.91
CA GLY A 67 5.13 -8.42 -1.08
C GLY A 67 4.81 -8.94 0.32
N LEU A 68 4.62 -10.25 0.47
CA LEU A 68 4.40 -10.85 1.78
C LEU A 68 5.63 -10.74 2.68
N GLU A 69 6.82 -10.91 2.11
CA GLU A 69 8.07 -10.71 2.83
C GLU A 69 8.28 -9.25 3.21
N VAL A 70 7.95 -8.33 2.27
CA VAL A 70 8.02 -6.90 2.53
C VAL A 70 7.11 -6.53 3.70
N GLN A 71 5.89 -7.07 3.71
CA GLN A 71 4.93 -6.84 4.78
C GLN A 71 5.49 -7.26 6.14
N THR A 72 6.16 -8.40 6.20
CA THR A 72 6.78 -8.91 7.43
C THR A 72 7.83 -7.93 7.95
N HIS A 73 8.69 -7.41 7.08
CA HIS A 73 9.69 -6.42 7.46
C HIS A 73 9.06 -5.10 7.86
N LEU A 74 8.07 -4.66 7.12
CA LEU A 74 7.40 -3.38 7.36
C LEU A 74 6.75 -3.33 8.75
N ARG A 75 6.16 -4.43 9.19
CA ARG A 75 5.54 -4.50 10.52
C ARG A 75 6.53 -4.22 11.64
N ARG A 76 7.79 -4.56 11.46
CA ARG A 76 8.83 -4.31 12.46
C ARG A 76 9.33 -2.88 12.42
N ILE A 77 9.51 -2.32 11.22
CA ILE A 77 10.15 -1.01 11.07
C ILE A 77 9.16 0.15 11.06
N SER A 78 7.90 -0.11 10.70
CA SER A 78 6.85 0.91 10.65
C SER A 78 5.50 0.30 11.04
N PRO A 79 5.33 -0.09 12.30
CA PRO A 79 4.15 -0.85 12.72
C PRO A 79 2.83 -0.09 12.59
N GLY A 80 2.87 1.24 12.51
CA GLY A 80 1.68 2.06 12.33
C GLY A 80 1.21 2.17 10.89
N THR A 81 2.00 1.73 9.91
CA THR A 81 1.63 1.79 8.50
C THR A 81 0.56 0.74 8.19
N ARG A 82 -0.57 1.18 7.63
CA ARG A 82 -1.60 0.28 7.14
C ARG A 82 -1.18 -0.28 5.80
N VAL A 83 -1.36 -1.58 5.60
CA VAL A 83 -0.91 -2.28 4.39
C VAL A 83 -2.10 -2.70 3.55
N ILE A 84 -2.04 -2.35 2.28
CA ILE A 84 -2.95 -2.84 1.24
C ILE A 84 -2.13 -3.67 0.28
N MET A 85 -2.57 -4.90 0.04
CA MET A 85 -1.89 -5.77 -0.91
C MET A 85 -2.58 -5.69 -2.27
N LEU A 86 -1.76 -5.73 -3.31
CA LEU A 86 -2.23 -5.66 -4.69
C LEU A 86 -1.54 -6.78 -5.46
N THR A 87 -2.29 -7.54 -6.26
CA THR A 87 -1.72 -8.65 -7.00
C THR A 87 -2.42 -8.86 -8.33
N ALA A 88 -1.69 -9.41 -9.30
CA ALA A 88 -2.26 -9.76 -10.60
C ALA A 88 -3.10 -11.03 -10.56
N ARG A 89 -2.97 -11.84 -9.49
CA ARG A 89 -3.65 -13.14 -9.39
C ARG A 89 -4.57 -13.20 -8.19
N ASP A 90 -5.76 -13.72 -8.42
CA ASP A 90 -6.70 -14.02 -7.34
C ASP A 90 -6.40 -15.43 -6.81
N ASP A 91 -5.57 -15.50 -5.80
CA ASP A 91 -5.20 -16.74 -5.13
C ASP A 91 -5.71 -16.69 -3.68
N PRO A 92 -6.73 -17.49 -3.35
CA PRO A 92 -7.31 -17.46 -2.00
C PRO A 92 -6.32 -17.79 -0.88
N ALA A 93 -5.33 -18.63 -1.14
CA ALA A 93 -4.32 -18.97 -0.14
C ALA A 93 -3.41 -17.77 0.14
N VAL A 94 -2.99 -17.08 -0.91
CA VAL A 94 -2.16 -15.87 -0.78
C VAL A 94 -2.94 -14.75 -0.10
N ARG A 95 -4.20 -14.56 -0.47
CA ARG A 95 -5.07 -13.58 0.20
C ARG A 95 -5.14 -13.86 1.69
N ARG A 96 -5.36 -15.12 2.06
CA ARG A 96 -5.45 -15.52 3.47
C ARG A 96 -4.15 -15.25 4.22
N MET A 97 -3.01 -15.54 3.60
CA MET A 97 -1.70 -15.27 4.18
C MET A 97 -1.49 -13.76 4.42
N ALA A 98 -1.84 -12.94 3.43
CA ALA A 98 -1.71 -11.49 3.54
C ALA A 98 -2.59 -10.92 4.66
N MET A 99 -3.85 -11.35 4.71
CA MET A 99 -4.78 -10.87 5.73
C MET A 99 -4.40 -11.34 7.12
N ASN A 100 -3.96 -12.59 7.26
CA ASN A 100 -3.48 -13.13 8.55
C ASN A 100 -2.22 -12.41 9.03
N ALA A 101 -1.40 -11.93 8.10
CA ALA A 101 -0.20 -11.17 8.43
C ALA A 101 -0.50 -9.68 8.73
N GLY A 102 -1.75 -9.28 8.68
CA GLY A 102 -2.18 -7.95 9.10
C GLY A 102 -2.51 -6.97 7.99
N ALA A 103 -2.64 -7.42 6.74
CA ALA A 103 -3.08 -6.52 5.68
C ALA A 103 -4.48 -5.99 5.98
N ALA A 104 -4.69 -4.70 5.75
CA ALA A 104 -5.98 -4.07 5.97
C ALA A 104 -6.94 -4.31 4.80
N ALA A 105 -6.39 -4.52 3.60
CA ALA A 105 -7.19 -4.77 2.40
C ALA A 105 -6.36 -5.52 1.36
N PHE A 106 -7.05 -6.10 0.39
CA PHE A 106 -6.45 -6.91 -0.67
C PHE A 106 -7.22 -6.65 -1.96
N PHE A 107 -6.53 -6.29 -3.02
CA PHE A 107 -7.14 -6.05 -4.32
C PHE A 107 -6.44 -6.82 -5.43
N ILE A 108 -7.19 -7.16 -6.45
CA ILE A 108 -6.67 -7.75 -7.68
C ILE A 108 -6.39 -6.61 -8.65
N LYS A 109 -5.24 -6.60 -9.30
CA LYS A 109 -4.90 -5.61 -10.32
C LYS A 109 -5.93 -5.64 -11.44
N GLY A 110 -6.31 -4.46 -11.92
CA GLY A 110 -7.37 -4.33 -12.91
C GLY A 110 -8.74 -4.05 -12.33
N VAL A 111 -8.87 -3.98 -11.00
CA VAL A 111 -10.11 -3.53 -10.37
C VAL A 111 -10.46 -2.13 -10.86
N GLU A 112 -11.76 -1.84 -10.96
CA GLU A 112 -12.22 -0.53 -11.42
C GLU A 112 -11.70 0.57 -10.48
N SER A 113 -11.26 1.70 -11.06
CA SER A 113 -10.59 2.76 -10.32
C SER A 113 -11.38 3.33 -9.15
N GLY A 114 -12.69 3.52 -9.34
CA GLY A 114 -13.56 4.04 -8.28
C GLY A 114 -13.69 3.06 -7.12
N GLU A 115 -13.79 1.77 -7.43
CA GLU A 115 -13.86 0.72 -6.42
C GLU A 115 -12.55 0.62 -5.64
N PHE A 116 -11.43 0.67 -6.35
CA PHE A 116 -10.10 0.66 -5.72
C PHE A 116 -9.94 1.88 -4.80
N LEU A 117 -10.24 3.06 -5.31
CA LEU A 117 -10.10 4.30 -4.56
C LEU A 117 -10.99 4.31 -3.31
N ALA A 118 -12.23 3.81 -3.42
CA ALA A 118 -13.13 3.71 -2.28
C ALA A 118 -12.55 2.79 -1.19
N GLY A 119 -11.97 1.66 -1.59
CA GLY A 119 -11.33 0.74 -0.65
C GLY A 119 -10.09 1.33 0.02
N VAL A 120 -9.29 2.06 -0.73
CA VAL A 120 -8.10 2.74 -0.19
C VAL A 120 -8.52 3.82 0.80
N LYS A 121 -9.53 4.60 0.48
CA LYS A 121 -10.07 5.64 1.38
C LYS A 121 -10.63 5.02 2.67
N ALA A 122 -11.36 3.92 2.56
CA ALA A 122 -11.88 3.23 3.73
C ALA A 122 -10.77 2.77 4.66
N THR A 123 -9.66 2.28 4.09
CA THR A 123 -8.48 1.89 4.86
C THR A 123 -7.84 3.10 5.54
N ALA A 124 -7.72 4.22 4.82
CA ALA A 124 -7.15 5.45 5.38
C ALA A 124 -8.01 5.98 6.53
N ASP A 125 -9.32 5.94 6.39
CA ASP A 125 -10.25 6.42 7.42
C ASP A 125 -10.14 5.61 8.71
N SER A 126 -9.74 4.35 8.64
CA SER A 126 -9.58 3.48 9.81
C SER A 126 -8.32 3.79 10.62
N ILE A 127 -7.45 4.66 10.13
CA ILE A 127 -6.19 5.02 10.82
C ILE A 127 -6.44 5.83 12.09
N ASN A 128 -7.54 6.51 12.17
CA ASN A 128 -7.88 7.30 13.36
C ASN A 128 -8.47 6.45 14.48
#